data_df2e698091850b215ca9c5b3a2b17a70
#
_entry.id   df2e698091850b215ca9c5b3a2b17a70
#
_cell.length_a   1.000
_cell.length_b   1.000
_cell.length_c   1.000
_cell.angle_alpha   90.00
_cell.angle_beta   90.00
_cell.angle_gamma   90.00
#
_symmetry.space_group_name_H-M   'P 1'
#
loop_
_entity.id
_entity.type
_entity.pdbx_description
1 polymer ?
#
loop_
_entity_poly.entity_id
_entity_poly.type
_entity_poly.pdbx_seq_one_letter_code
_entity_poly.pdbx_strand_id
1 'polypeptide(L)'
;KYISSSDALLSPSTIRGYRTIQRNAFKSIMSCKLSALTNEQLRDAVNLECKRTTGTKNPKPLSSKTVINEYGLISAVLNTYAPALDCSVKLPQIEHNQHDISTPDVIYQIVKGTDIELPVMLAMWLSFTQSEILGLTKSKSISPDGSHITIKEVLVKNEHNQSVIKNKGKQPTRDRTLQIPDYIKRLIDQVETDQLVTLSGTALSKRFNRLIKKAGIPHMTFHDLRHVNASVMTLLNIPDKYAQERGGWKSDHIMKSRYMQAFSAERAMVDAQIDSYMQDTLFKNAAERRRDQKYQCWLELFDLKDTAENQNKFLQFC
;
A
#
# COMPACT_ATOMS: atom_id res chain seq x y z
N LYS A 1 -8.99 7.65 -30.94
CA LYS A 1 -8.35 6.52 -31.63
C LYS A 1 -7.48 5.72 -30.68
N TYR A 2 -6.40 6.27 -30.07
CA TYR A 2 -5.47 5.53 -29.17
C TYR A 2 -6.18 4.68 -28.09
N ILE A 3 -7.10 5.28 -27.32
CA ILE A 3 -7.81 4.58 -26.25
C ILE A 3 -8.67 3.45 -26.82
N SER A 4 -9.39 3.69 -27.91
CA SER A 4 -10.28 2.71 -28.52
C SER A 4 -9.55 1.59 -29.27
N SER A 5 -8.31 1.83 -29.73
CA SER A 5 -7.50 0.77 -30.37
C SER A 5 -6.80 -0.15 -29.35
N SER A 6 -6.87 0.17 -28.06
CA SER A 6 -6.22 -0.57 -26.98
C SER A 6 -7.23 -1.08 -25.93
N ASP A 7 -8.53 -0.95 -26.16
CA ASP A 7 -9.57 -1.25 -25.16
C ASP A 7 -9.61 -2.74 -24.78
N ALA A 8 -9.35 -3.65 -25.71
CA ALA A 8 -9.24 -5.09 -25.43
C ALA A 8 -8.03 -5.48 -24.59
N LEU A 9 -6.97 -4.65 -24.60
CA LEU A 9 -5.70 -4.93 -23.90
C LEU A 9 -5.62 -4.24 -22.54
N LEU A 10 -6.31 -3.11 -22.38
CA LEU A 10 -6.29 -2.30 -21.18
C LEU A 10 -7.36 -2.74 -20.17
N SER A 11 -7.07 -2.54 -18.89
CA SER A 11 -8.09 -2.78 -17.88
C SER A 11 -9.20 -1.72 -17.94
N PRO A 12 -10.46 -2.07 -17.59
CA PRO A 12 -11.56 -1.09 -17.59
C PRO A 12 -11.27 0.14 -16.73
N SER A 13 -10.56 -0.02 -15.62
CA SER A 13 -10.14 1.10 -14.78
C SER A 13 -9.07 1.98 -15.43
N THR A 14 -8.21 1.42 -16.27
CA THR A 14 -7.22 2.19 -17.06
C THR A 14 -7.91 3.02 -18.12
N ILE A 15 -8.86 2.42 -18.86
CA ILE A 15 -9.67 3.13 -19.86
C ILE A 15 -10.42 4.28 -19.19
N ARG A 16 -11.05 4.03 -18.05
CA ARG A 16 -11.72 5.08 -17.26
C ARG A 16 -10.77 6.22 -16.92
N GLY A 17 -9.55 5.91 -16.46
CA GLY A 17 -8.52 6.91 -16.18
C GLY A 17 -8.14 7.72 -17.42
N TYR A 18 -7.91 7.06 -18.55
CA TYR A 18 -7.57 7.69 -19.82
C TYR A 18 -8.71 8.60 -20.35
N ARG A 19 -9.97 8.17 -20.25
CA ARG A 19 -11.12 9.01 -20.58
C ARG A 19 -11.25 10.23 -19.68
N THR A 20 -10.90 10.09 -18.40
CA THR A 20 -10.88 11.23 -17.47
C THR A 20 -9.79 12.23 -17.83
N ILE A 21 -8.58 11.76 -18.17
CA ILE A 21 -7.49 12.60 -18.67
C ILE A 21 -7.89 13.32 -19.95
N GLN A 22 -8.42 12.59 -20.92
CA GLN A 22 -8.90 13.16 -22.20
C GLN A 22 -9.89 14.31 -21.98
N ARG A 23 -10.81 14.16 -21.01
CA ARG A 23 -11.83 15.18 -20.73
C ARG A 23 -11.30 16.39 -19.97
N ASN A 24 -10.31 16.22 -19.11
CA ASN A 24 -10.00 17.23 -18.09
C ASN A 24 -8.57 17.78 -18.17
N ALA A 25 -7.60 17.03 -18.71
CA ALA A 25 -6.19 17.37 -18.66
C ALA A 25 -5.70 18.00 -19.98
N PHE A 26 -4.61 18.75 -19.89
CA PHE A 26 -3.85 19.28 -21.04
C PHE A 26 -4.71 19.99 -22.09
N LYS A 27 -5.69 20.79 -21.67
CA LYS A 27 -6.65 21.46 -22.56
C LYS A 27 -6.00 22.36 -23.59
N SER A 28 -4.83 22.96 -23.28
CA SER A 28 -4.11 23.84 -24.17
C SER A 28 -3.62 23.18 -25.46
N ILE A 29 -3.39 21.86 -25.43
CA ILE A 29 -2.85 21.09 -26.56
C ILE A 29 -3.84 20.08 -27.16
N MET A 30 -4.96 19.81 -26.51
CA MET A 30 -5.91 18.76 -26.94
C MET A 30 -6.55 19.03 -28.30
N SER A 31 -6.65 20.28 -28.73
CA SER A 31 -7.21 20.68 -30.04
C SER A 31 -6.12 20.95 -31.09
N CYS A 32 -4.84 20.88 -30.74
CA CYS A 32 -3.73 21.12 -31.66
C CYS A 32 -3.59 19.98 -32.67
N LYS A 33 -3.26 20.34 -33.92
CA LYS A 33 -2.86 19.33 -34.90
C LYS A 33 -1.50 18.76 -34.51
N LEU A 34 -1.35 17.42 -34.60
CA LEU A 34 -0.10 16.75 -34.24
C LEU A 34 1.11 17.27 -35.01
N SER A 35 0.92 17.61 -36.28
CA SER A 35 1.98 18.17 -37.15
C SER A 35 2.46 19.60 -36.76
N ALA A 36 1.69 20.30 -35.95
CA ALA A 36 2.01 21.65 -35.49
C ALA A 36 2.50 21.70 -34.04
N LEU A 37 2.49 20.55 -33.37
CA LEU A 37 2.90 20.48 -31.96
C LEU A 37 4.42 20.45 -31.83
N THR A 38 4.94 21.27 -30.92
CA THR A 38 6.38 21.40 -30.65
C THR A 38 6.70 21.00 -29.22
N ASN A 39 7.98 20.66 -28.95
CA ASN A 39 8.45 20.35 -27.59
C ASN A 39 8.25 21.55 -26.64
N GLU A 40 8.40 22.80 -27.13
CA GLU A 40 8.15 24.02 -26.36
C GLU A 40 6.69 24.07 -25.86
N GLN A 41 5.74 23.83 -26.77
CA GLN A 41 4.32 23.76 -26.40
C GLN A 41 4.00 22.69 -25.41
N LEU A 42 4.72 21.54 -25.44
CA LEU A 42 4.57 20.48 -24.44
C LEU A 42 5.06 20.94 -23.07
N ARG A 43 6.19 21.65 -23.00
CA ARG A 43 6.71 22.24 -21.74
C ARG A 43 5.73 23.26 -21.16
N ASP A 44 5.21 24.15 -21.99
CA ASP A 44 4.20 25.13 -21.56
C ASP A 44 2.92 24.44 -21.06
N ALA A 45 2.45 23.42 -21.76
CA ALA A 45 1.30 22.64 -21.36
C ALA A 45 1.50 21.96 -20.00
N VAL A 46 2.68 21.37 -19.73
CA VAL A 46 3.02 20.80 -18.41
C VAL A 46 3.04 21.87 -17.33
N ASN A 47 3.62 23.04 -17.61
CA ASN A 47 3.65 24.16 -16.66
C ASN A 47 2.24 24.66 -16.32
N LEU A 48 1.35 24.77 -17.31
CA LEU A 48 -0.05 25.13 -17.11
C LEU A 48 -0.77 24.06 -16.28
N GLU A 49 -0.51 22.77 -16.54
CA GLU A 49 -1.11 21.66 -15.83
C GLU A 49 -0.67 21.62 -14.36
N CYS A 50 0.57 21.96 -14.05
CA CYS A 50 1.06 22.12 -12.67
C CYS A 50 0.33 23.22 -11.89
N LYS A 51 -0.15 24.26 -12.58
CA LYS A 51 -0.92 25.37 -11.99
C LYS A 51 -2.41 25.08 -11.91
N ARG A 52 -2.90 24.05 -12.59
CA ARG A 52 -4.32 23.68 -12.60
C ARG A 52 -4.78 23.26 -11.21
N THR A 53 -5.93 23.73 -10.80
CA THR A 53 -6.55 23.40 -9.52
C THR A 53 -7.75 22.49 -9.73
N THR A 54 -8.07 21.68 -8.70
CA THR A 54 -9.27 20.85 -8.63
C THR A 54 -10.16 21.29 -7.48
N GLY A 55 -11.46 21.04 -7.63
CA GLY A 55 -12.46 21.39 -6.62
C GLY A 55 -13.02 22.79 -6.82
N THR A 56 -14.32 22.94 -6.62
CA THR A 56 -15.03 24.22 -6.78
C THR A 56 -15.12 25.00 -5.47
N LYS A 57 -15.25 24.31 -4.34
CA LYS A 57 -15.38 24.94 -3.02
C LYS A 57 -14.04 25.26 -2.35
N ASN A 58 -13.05 24.38 -2.50
CA ASN A 58 -11.69 24.54 -1.99
C ASN A 58 -10.72 24.10 -3.10
N PRO A 59 -10.37 25.00 -4.04
CA PRO A 59 -9.46 24.67 -5.13
C PRO A 59 -8.08 24.33 -4.58
N LYS A 60 -7.57 23.14 -4.95
CA LYS A 60 -6.22 22.67 -4.59
C LYS A 60 -5.42 22.43 -5.88
N PRO A 61 -4.13 22.77 -5.91
CA PRO A 61 -3.27 22.39 -7.02
C PRO A 61 -3.28 20.87 -7.23
N LEU A 62 -3.08 20.46 -8.48
CA LEU A 62 -2.86 19.05 -8.78
C LEU A 62 -1.60 18.55 -8.09
N SER A 63 -1.64 17.27 -7.61
CA SER A 63 -0.41 16.65 -7.14
C SER A 63 0.55 16.40 -8.29
N SER A 64 1.85 16.49 -8.02
CA SER A 64 2.92 16.14 -8.97
C SER A 64 2.67 14.78 -9.62
N LYS A 65 2.23 13.80 -8.84
CA LYS A 65 1.88 12.45 -9.33
C LYS A 65 0.74 12.46 -10.34
N THR A 66 -0.26 13.31 -10.17
CA THR A 66 -1.37 13.44 -11.11
C THR A 66 -0.88 13.98 -12.44
N VAL A 67 -0.10 15.07 -12.42
CA VAL A 67 0.47 15.67 -13.64
C VAL A 67 1.35 14.67 -14.39
N ILE A 68 2.21 13.93 -13.68
CA ILE A 68 3.07 12.89 -14.28
C ILE A 68 2.23 11.79 -14.94
N ASN A 69 1.19 11.31 -14.28
CA ASN A 69 0.31 10.27 -14.84
C ASN A 69 -0.47 10.76 -16.05
N GLU A 70 -0.95 12.01 -16.01
CA GLU A 70 -1.67 12.63 -17.13
C GLU A 70 -0.73 12.81 -18.32
N TYR A 71 0.48 13.34 -18.11
CA TYR A 71 1.49 13.48 -19.16
C TYR A 71 1.94 12.11 -19.72
N GLY A 72 1.99 11.08 -18.90
CA GLY A 72 2.28 9.71 -19.35
C GLY A 72 1.34 9.21 -20.42
N LEU A 73 0.04 9.57 -20.38
CA LEU A 73 -0.88 9.26 -21.47
C LEU A 73 -0.58 10.13 -22.71
N ILE A 74 -0.32 11.41 -22.52
CA ILE A 74 -0.02 12.35 -23.64
C ILE A 74 1.22 11.85 -24.39
N SER A 75 2.32 11.58 -23.69
CA SER A 75 3.56 11.07 -24.31
C SER A 75 3.36 9.72 -25.01
N ALA A 76 2.57 8.81 -24.43
CA ALA A 76 2.26 7.53 -25.09
C ALA A 76 1.48 7.71 -26.40
N VAL A 77 0.53 8.64 -26.45
CA VAL A 77 -0.20 9.00 -27.68
C VAL A 77 0.74 9.63 -28.70
N LEU A 78 1.59 10.57 -28.29
CA LEU A 78 2.51 11.27 -29.19
C LEU A 78 3.58 10.31 -29.74
N ASN A 79 4.16 9.45 -28.92
CA ASN A 79 5.10 8.41 -29.38
C ASN A 79 4.48 7.47 -30.40
N THR A 80 3.16 7.22 -30.35
CA THR A 80 2.46 6.37 -31.31
C THR A 80 2.15 7.08 -32.62
N TYR A 81 1.74 8.33 -32.58
CA TYR A 81 1.19 9.04 -33.75
C TYR A 81 2.07 10.17 -34.27
N ALA A 82 3.07 10.59 -33.53
CA ALA A 82 4.05 11.61 -33.91
C ALA A 82 5.45 11.21 -33.38
N PRO A 83 6.01 10.06 -33.78
CA PRO A 83 7.25 9.51 -33.19
C PRO A 83 8.49 10.41 -33.39
N ALA A 84 8.46 11.33 -34.35
CA ALA A 84 9.54 12.29 -34.58
C ALA A 84 9.52 13.49 -33.60
N LEU A 85 8.42 13.67 -32.85
CA LEU A 85 8.32 14.75 -31.87
C LEU A 85 9.06 14.36 -30.59
N ASP A 86 9.99 15.21 -30.15
CA ASP A 86 10.60 15.06 -28.83
C ASP A 86 9.58 15.34 -27.73
N CYS A 87 9.22 14.29 -27.00
CA CYS A 87 8.32 14.35 -25.85
C CYS A 87 9.05 14.49 -24.50
N SER A 88 10.37 14.76 -24.52
CA SER A 88 11.15 14.95 -23.30
C SER A 88 10.83 16.29 -22.66
N VAL A 89 10.22 16.27 -21.48
CA VAL A 89 9.90 17.47 -20.70
C VAL A 89 10.27 17.25 -19.23
N LYS A 90 10.64 18.33 -18.55
CA LYS A 90 10.87 18.29 -17.12
C LYS A 90 9.51 18.19 -16.40
N LEU A 91 9.33 17.10 -15.68
CA LEU A 91 8.11 16.86 -14.89
C LEU A 91 8.33 17.29 -13.43
N PRO A 92 7.25 17.63 -12.68
CA PRO A 92 7.34 17.98 -11.28
C PRO A 92 7.84 16.79 -10.45
N GLN A 93 8.62 17.07 -9.42
CA GLN A 93 9.10 16.04 -8.50
C GLN A 93 7.97 15.55 -7.59
N ILE A 94 7.98 14.23 -7.29
CA ILE A 94 7.04 13.64 -6.34
C ILE A 94 7.63 13.79 -4.95
N GLU A 95 6.93 14.50 -4.08
CA GLU A 95 7.22 14.49 -2.66
C GLU A 95 6.68 13.20 -2.04
N HIS A 96 7.56 12.45 -1.39
CA HIS A 96 7.20 11.26 -0.65
C HIS A 96 6.87 11.65 0.80
N ASN A 97 5.62 11.85 1.10
CA ASN A 97 5.17 12.01 2.47
C ASN A 97 5.12 10.63 3.13
N GLN A 98 5.95 10.42 4.15
CA GLN A 98 5.80 9.27 5.03
C GLN A 98 4.55 9.50 5.89
N HIS A 99 3.64 8.52 5.86
CA HIS A 99 2.48 8.54 6.75
C HIS A 99 2.73 7.54 7.86
N ASP A 100 2.48 7.97 9.10
CA ASP A 100 2.44 7.03 10.21
C ASP A 100 1.27 6.08 10.03
N ILE A 101 1.56 4.78 10.11
CA ILE A 101 0.54 3.74 10.07
C ILE A 101 0.30 3.22 11.49
N SER A 102 -0.96 3.01 11.82
CA SER A 102 -1.35 2.42 13.10
C SER A 102 -1.08 0.91 13.12
N THR A 103 -0.81 0.38 14.31
CA THR A 103 -0.57 -1.05 14.53
C THR A 103 -1.84 -1.88 14.31
N PRO A 104 -1.71 -3.19 14.01
CA PRO A 104 -2.86 -4.07 13.76
C PRO A 104 -3.87 -4.13 14.89
N ASP A 105 -3.42 -4.11 16.14
CA ASP A 105 -4.26 -4.14 17.34
C ASP A 105 -5.14 -2.89 17.46
N VAL A 106 -4.58 -1.71 17.22
CA VAL A 106 -5.33 -0.45 17.21
C VAL A 106 -6.42 -0.46 16.14
N ILE A 107 -6.06 -0.89 14.91
CA ILE A 107 -7.02 -0.98 13.80
C ILE A 107 -8.12 -1.99 14.14
N TYR A 108 -7.76 -3.14 14.69
CA TYR A 108 -8.71 -4.16 15.08
C TYR A 108 -9.73 -3.64 16.10
N GLN A 109 -9.29 -2.93 17.14
CA GLN A 109 -10.21 -2.36 18.14
C GLN A 109 -11.20 -1.34 17.53
N ILE A 110 -10.79 -0.63 16.49
CA ILE A 110 -11.62 0.35 15.79
C ILE A 110 -12.71 -0.32 14.96
N VAL A 111 -12.41 -1.46 14.32
CA VAL A 111 -13.30 -2.09 13.33
C VAL A 111 -14.08 -3.28 13.86
N LYS A 112 -13.70 -3.84 15.00
CA LYS A 112 -14.35 -5.00 15.62
C LYS A 112 -15.85 -4.77 15.82
N GLY A 113 -16.67 -5.71 15.40
CA GLY A 113 -18.12 -5.64 15.48
C GLY A 113 -18.79 -4.67 14.50
N THR A 114 -18.04 -4.07 13.57
CA THR A 114 -18.60 -3.21 12.52
C THR A 114 -18.86 -3.99 11.23
N ASP A 115 -19.69 -3.44 10.37
CA ASP A 115 -20.01 -4.00 9.05
C ASP A 115 -18.83 -4.00 8.04
N ILE A 116 -17.71 -3.39 8.40
CA ILE A 116 -16.48 -3.40 7.60
C ILE A 116 -15.36 -4.23 8.24
N GLU A 117 -15.63 -4.96 9.31
CA GLU A 117 -14.61 -5.77 9.97
C GLU A 117 -14.02 -6.81 9.02
N LEU A 118 -14.85 -7.64 8.38
CA LEU A 118 -14.35 -8.64 7.42
C LEU A 118 -13.48 -8.04 6.32
N PRO A 119 -13.91 -7.03 5.54
CA PRO A 119 -13.06 -6.46 4.50
C PRO A 119 -11.77 -5.82 5.04
N VAL A 120 -11.77 -5.25 6.24
CA VAL A 120 -10.55 -4.70 6.87
C VAL A 120 -9.60 -5.83 7.24
N MET A 121 -10.09 -6.92 7.84
CA MET A 121 -9.26 -8.07 8.18
C MET A 121 -8.68 -8.77 6.94
N LEU A 122 -9.44 -8.87 5.85
CA LEU A 122 -8.94 -9.39 4.57
C LEU A 122 -7.81 -8.52 4.00
N ALA A 123 -7.91 -7.19 4.12
CA ALA A 123 -6.88 -6.27 3.66
C ALA A 123 -5.64 -6.30 4.56
N MET A 124 -5.83 -6.21 5.86
CA MET A 124 -4.75 -6.10 6.85
C MET A 124 -4.03 -7.42 7.08
N TRP A 125 -4.74 -8.53 7.17
CA TRP A 125 -4.15 -9.84 7.50
C TRP A 125 -3.71 -10.63 6.27
N LEU A 126 -4.51 -10.59 5.18
CA LEU A 126 -4.22 -11.32 3.95
C LEU A 126 -3.66 -10.45 2.82
N SER A 127 -3.43 -9.17 3.08
CA SER A 127 -2.88 -8.22 2.10
C SER A 127 -3.71 -8.07 0.82
N PHE A 128 -5.04 -8.24 0.89
CA PHE A 128 -5.89 -8.09 -0.28
C PHE A 128 -6.13 -6.62 -0.61
N THR A 129 -6.15 -6.30 -1.89
CA THR A 129 -6.56 -4.96 -2.36
C THR A 129 -8.07 -4.83 -2.29
N GLN A 130 -8.57 -3.59 -2.19
CA GLN A 130 -10.02 -3.34 -2.16
C GLN A 130 -10.76 -3.98 -3.35
N SER A 131 -10.18 -3.90 -4.55
CA SER A 131 -10.81 -4.47 -5.75
C SER A 131 -10.84 -6.00 -5.73
N GLU A 132 -9.87 -6.65 -5.11
CA GLU A 132 -9.84 -8.10 -4.90
C GLU A 132 -10.92 -8.49 -3.89
N ILE A 133 -10.99 -7.80 -2.75
CA ILE A 133 -12.01 -8.03 -1.71
C ILE A 133 -13.43 -7.92 -2.26
N LEU A 134 -13.69 -6.91 -3.08
CA LEU A 134 -14.99 -6.71 -3.71
C LEU A 134 -15.35 -7.78 -4.76
N GLY A 135 -14.36 -8.52 -5.25
CA GLY A 135 -14.57 -9.64 -6.18
C GLY A 135 -14.73 -11.00 -5.52
N LEU A 136 -14.59 -11.10 -4.18
CA LEU A 136 -14.65 -12.38 -3.47
C LEU A 136 -16.09 -12.88 -3.32
N THR A 137 -16.28 -14.16 -3.64
CA THR A 137 -17.53 -14.89 -3.41
C THR A 137 -17.27 -16.19 -2.66
N LYS A 138 -18.24 -16.70 -1.91
CA LYS A 138 -18.11 -17.99 -1.22
C LYS A 138 -17.91 -19.12 -2.25
N SER A 139 -18.76 -19.15 -3.27
CA SER A 139 -18.78 -20.22 -4.28
C SER A 139 -17.51 -20.32 -5.13
N LYS A 140 -16.86 -19.20 -5.44
CA LYS A 140 -15.69 -19.18 -6.34
C LYS A 140 -14.37 -19.03 -5.61
N SER A 141 -14.36 -18.33 -4.47
CA SER A 141 -13.12 -17.90 -3.81
C SER A 141 -12.73 -18.78 -2.64
N ILE A 142 -13.68 -19.46 -2.00
CA ILE A 142 -13.41 -20.32 -0.84
C ILE A 142 -13.26 -21.77 -1.32
N SER A 143 -12.25 -22.49 -0.80
CA SER A 143 -12.08 -23.91 -1.07
C SER A 143 -13.24 -24.73 -0.46
N PRO A 144 -13.57 -25.91 -1.02
CA PRO A 144 -14.68 -26.73 -0.52
C PRO A 144 -14.58 -27.10 0.97
N ASP A 145 -13.37 -27.24 1.49
CA ASP A 145 -13.07 -27.52 2.89
C ASP A 145 -13.05 -26.26 3.78
N GLY A 146 -13.21 -25.07 3.19
CA GLY A 146 -13.18 -23.79 3.88
C GLY A 146 -11.80 -23.38 4.40
N SER A 147 -10.73 -24.07 4.01
CA SER A 147 -9.38 -23.83 4.54
C SER A 147 -8.61 -22.71 3.80
N HIS A 148 -8.94 -22.48 2.53
CA HIS A 148 -8.21 -21.57 1.67
C HIS A 148 -9.11 -20.56 0.97
N ILE A 149 -8.56 -19.40 0.71
CA ILE A 149 -9.19 -18.34 -0.09
C ILE A 149 -8.32 -18.01 -1.30
N THR A 150 -8.92 -18.02 -2.48
CA THR A 150 -8.25 -17.76 -3.77
C THR A 150 -8.85 -16.52 -4.42
N ILE A 151 -8.00 -15.60 -4.86
CA ILE A 151 -8.44 -14.44 -5.63
C ILE A 151 -8.64 -14.85 -7.08
N LYS A 152 -9.88 -15.10 -7.49
CA LYS A 152 -10.24 -15.46 -8.87
C LYS A 152 -10.75 -14.27 -9.69
N GLU A 153 -11.48 -13.38 -9.05
CA GLU A 153 -12.11 -12.23 -9.72
C GLU A 153 -11.72 -10.92 -9.01
N VAL A 154 -11.67 -9.84 -9.78
CA VAL A 154 -11.37 -8.50 -9.28
C VAL A 154 -12.43 -7.55 -9.78
N LEU A 155 -13.13 -6.87 -8.88
CA LEU A 155 -14.19 -5.93 -9.23
C LEU A 155 -13.61 -4.52 -9.37
N VAL A 156 -13.79 -3.92 -10.55
CA VAL A 156 -13.31 -2.56 -10.86
C VAL A 156 -14.44 -1.71 -11.45
N LYS A 157 -14.26 -0.39 -11.48
CA LYS A 157 -15.16 0.53 -12.16
C LYS A 157 -14.73 0.73 -13.61
N ASN A 158 -15.67 0.61 -14.56
CA ASN A 158 -15.47 0.96 -15.96
C ASN A 158 -15.65 2.48 -16.21
N GLU A 159 -15.54 2.93 -17.45
CA GLU A 159 -15.68 4.34 -17.86
C GLU A 159 -17.07 4.93 -17.59
N HIS A 160 -18.10 4.08 -17.52
CA HIS A 160 -19.49 4.44 -17.17
C HIS A 160 -19.77 4.35 -15.66
N ASN A 161 -18.72 4.20 -14.83
CA ASN A 161 -18.82 4.06 -13.39
C ASN A 161 -19.57 2.80 -12.90
N GLN A 162 -19.77 1.81 -13.78
CA GLN A 162 -20.37 0.53 -13.46
C GLN A 162 -19.32 -0.41 -12.89
N SER A 163 -19.71 -1.24 -11.93
CA SER A 163 -18.86 -2.31 -11.40
C SER A 163 -18.80 -3.44 -12.41
N VAL A 164 -17.59 -3.80 -12.84
CA VAL A 164 -17.35 -4.88 -13.79
C VAL A 164 -16.26 -5.79 -13.27
N ILE A 165 -16.39 -7.07 -13.56
CA ILE A 165 -15.35 -8.04 -13.26
C ILE A 165 -14.20 -7.80 -14.24
N LYS A 166 -13.02 -7.55 -13.69
CA LYS A 166 -11.82 -7.53 -14.49
C LYS A 166 -11.37 -8.98 -14.67
N ASN A 167 -11.51 -9.49 -15.89
CA ASN A 167 -10.88 -10.74 -16.23
C ASN A 167 -9.38 -10.60 -15.99
N LYS A 168 -8.82 -11.47 -15.18
CA LYS A 168 -7.39 -11.57 -14.95
C LYS A 168 -6.76 -12.14 -16.22
N GLY A 169 -6.78 -11.34 -17.32
CA GLY A 169 -6.14 -11.73 -18.56
C GLY A 169 -4.66 -11.93 -18.35
N LYS A 170 -4.19 -13.15 -18.57
CA LYS A 170 -2.81 -13.54 -18.94
C LYS A 170 -1.66 -13.25 -17.95
N GLN A 171 -1.88 -12.93 -16.67
CA GLN A 171 -0.78 -12.88 -15.71
C GLN A 171 -1.02 -13.87 -14.55
N PRO A 172 -0.38 -15.05 -14.55
CA PRO A 172 -0.50 -16.08 -13.51
C PRO A 172 -0.11 -15.61 -12.10
N THR A 173 0.73 -14.59 -12.02
CA THR A 173 1.32 -14.08 -10.76
C THR A 173 0.34 -13.43 -9.77
N ARG A 174 -0.95 -13.28 -10.12
CA ARG A 174 -1.96 -12.70 -9.22
C ARG A 174 -2.96 -13.71 -8.67
N ASP A 175 -2.92 -14.95 -9.13
CA ASP A 175 -3.73 -16.02 -8.58
C ASP A 175 -3.04 -16.55 -7.34
N ARG A 176 -3.26 -15.87 -6.23
CA ARG A 176 -2.74 -16.32 -4.96
C ARG A 176 -3.83 -16.97 -4.14
N THR A 177 -3.49 -18.12 -3.61
CA THR A 177 -4.29 -18.87 -2.65
C THR A 177 -3.64 -18.75 -1.30
N LEU A 178 -4.38 -18.31 -0.31
CA LEU A 178 -3.91 -18.16 1.06
C LEU A 178 -4.76 -18.99 2.00
N GLN A 179 -4.15 -19.53 3.05
CA GLN A 179 -4.87 -20.17 4.13
C GLN A 179 -5.74 -19.14 4.85
N ILE A 180 -6.95 -19.52 5.20
CA ILE A 180 -7.89 -18.66 5.93
C ILE A 180 -7.61 -18.83 7.43
N PRO A 181 -7.21 -17.77 8.16
CA PRO A 181 -7.12 -17.82 9.62
C PRO A 181 -8.50 -18.06 10.25
N ASP A 182 -8.54 -18.79 11.34
CA ASP A 182 -9.80 -19.14 12.03
C ASP A 182 -10.69 -17.95 12.35
N TYR A 183 -10.06 -16.82 12.69
CA TYR A 183 -10.81 -15.59 12.94
C TYR A 183 -11.53 -15.09 11.70
N ILE A 184 -10.86 -15.04 10.57
CA ILE A 184 -11.45 -14.61 9.28
C ILE A 184 -12.50 -15.64 8.85
N LYS A 185 -12.26 -16.92 9.06
CA LYS A 185 -13.24 -17.98 8.76
C LYS A 185 -14.56 -17.72 9.49
N ARG A 186 -14.51 -17.45 10.80
CA ARG A 186 -15.73 -17.12 11.57
C ARG A 186 -16.47 -15.90 11.01
N LEU A 187 -15.76 -14.87 10.55
CA LEU A 187 -16.40 -13.72 9.91
C LEU A 187 -17.04 -14.08 8.57
N ILE A 188 -16.39 -14.91 7.77
CA ILE A 188 -16.93 -15.40 6.49
C ILE A 188 -18.18 -16.26 6.72
N ASP A 189 -18.19 -17.11 7.73
CA ASP A 189 -19.32 -17.98 8.05
C ASP A 189 -20.58 -17.18 8.43
N GLN A 190 -20.41 -16.01 9.03
CA GLN A 190 -21.52 -15.09 9.37
C GLN A 190 -22.12 -14.35 8.15
N VAL A 191 -21.43 -14.35 6.99
CA VAL A 191 -21.97 -13.73 5.79
C VAL A 191 -23.06 -14.63 5.20
N GLU A 192 -24.26 -14.14 5.02
CA GLU A 192 -25.39 -14.91 4.47
C GLU A 192 -25.37 -15.01 2.94
N THR A 193 -24.76 -14.02 2.28
CA THR A 193 -24.73 -13.93 0.80
C THR A 193 -23.53 -14.67 0.20
N ASP A 194 -23.63 -15.03 -1.10
CA ASP A 194 -22.45 -15.55 -1.83
C ASP A 194 -21.35 -14.51 -1.95
N GLN A 195 -21.70 -13.25 -2.19
CA GLN A 195 -20.76 -12.13 -2.21
C GLN A 195 -20.27 -11.84 -0.78
N LEU A 196 -18.96 -11.94 -0.51
CA LEU A 196 -18.40 -11.72 0.84
C LEU A 196 -18.53 -10.27 1.30
N VAL A 197 -18.47 -9.31 0.39
CA VAL A 197 -18.59 -7.87 0.68
C VAL A 197 -19.55 -7.23 -0.29
N THR A 198 -20.74 -6.85 0.16
CA THR A 198 -21.79 -6.23 -0.65
C THR A 198 -21.65 -4.71 -0.79
N LEU A 199 -20.80 -4.08 0.02
CA LEU A 199 -20.53 -2.65 -0.04
C LEU A 199 -19.79 -2.26 -1.33
N SER A 200 -20.14 -1.09 -1.89
CA SER A 200 -19.32 -0.51 -2.95
C SER A 200 -17.95 -0.06 -2.41
N GLY A 201 -16.90 -0.04 -3.25
CA GLY A 201 -15.57 0.41 -2.83
C GLY A 201 -15.55 1.83 -2.27
N THR A 202 -16.40 2.72 -2.80
CA THR A 202 -16.55 4.08 -2.26
C THR A 202 -17.20 4.08 -0.86
N ALA A 203 -18.22 3.24 -0.65
CA ALA A 203 -18.87 3.12 0.65
C ALA A 203 -17.91 2.55 1.69
N LEU A 204 -17.17 1.49 1.33
CA LEU A 204 -16.17 0.87 2.18
C LEU A 204 -15.09 1.88 2.61
N SER A 205 -14.50 2.62 1.66
CA SER A 205 -13.50 3.65 1.97
C SER A 205 -14.07 4.77 2.85
N LYS A 206 -15.30 5.24 2.58
CA LYS A 206 -15.94 6.28 3.40
C LYS A 206 -16.22 5.82 4.83
N ARG A 207 -16.68 4.57 5.01
CA ARG A 207 -16.92 4.00 6.35
C ARG A 207 -15.62 3.84 7.12
N PHE A 208 -14.58 3.29 6.49
CA PHE A 208 -13.26 3.16 7.09
C PHE A 208 -12.72 4.53 7.53
N ASN A 209 -12.66 5.51 6.62
CA ASN A 209 -12.17 6.86 6.95
C ASN A 209 -12.96 7.53 8.10
N ARG A 210 -14.28 7.27 8.18
CA ARG A 210 -15.11 7.77 9.28
C ARG A 210 -14.72 7.17 10.63
N LEU A 211 -14.46 5.86 10.67
CA LEU A 211 -14.03 5.17 11.89
C LEU A 211 -12.65 5.64 12.33
N ILE A 212 -11.69 5.73 11.41
CA ILE A 212 -10.33 6.25 11.67
C ILE A 212 -10.39 7.67 12.25
N LYS A 213 -11.19 8.54 11.62
CA LYS A 213 -11.38 9.91 12.12
C LYS A 213 -12.03 9.95 13.51
N LYS A 214 -13.04 9.10 13.76
CA LYS A 214 -13.73 9.00 15.06
C LYS A 214 -12.78 8.53 16.17
N ALA A 215 -11.86 7.61 15.82
CA ALA A 215 -10.86 7.10 16.76
C ALA A 215 -9.72 8.08 17.08
N GLY A 216 -9.61 9.19 16.34
CA GLY A 216 -8.58 10.21 16.58
C GLY A 216 -7.16 9.78 16.22
N ILE A 217 -6.98 8.68 15.47
CA ILE A 217 -5.67 8.21 15.03
C ILE A 217 -5.25 8.93 13.73
N PRO A 218 -3.94 8.89 13.36
CA PRO A 218 -3.46 9.45 12.10
C PRO A 218 -4.26 9.00 10.90
N HIS A 219 -4.41 9.87 9.92
CA HIS A 219 -5.20 9.58 8.73
C HIS A 219 -4.63 8.36 7.97
N MET A 220 -5.49 7.37 7.78
CA MET A 220 -5.21 6.18 7.00
C MET A 220 -6.28 5.97 5.94
N THR A 221 -5.87 5.51 4.76
CA THR A 221 -6.77 5.03 3.72
C THR A 221 -7.00 3.52 3.84
N PHE A 222 -8.04 2.99 3.19
CA PHE A 222 -8.26 1.54 3.15
C PHE A 222 -7.07 0.78 2.51
N HIS A 223 -6.32 1.43 1.61
CA HIS A 223 -5.14 0.82 0.99
C HIS A 223 -3.96 0.71 1.95
N ASP A 224 -3.89 1.58 2.97
CA ASP A 224 -2.80 1.54 3.96
C ASP A 224 -2.87 0.30 4.86
N LEU A 225 -4.02 -0.39 4.93
CA LEU A 225 -4.12 -1.71 5.58
C LEU A 225 -3.14 -2.73 4.97
N ARG A 226 -2.87 -2.60 3.69
CA ARG A 226 -1.89 -3.41 2.98
C ARG A 226 -0.45 -2.99 3.32
N HIS A 227 -0.23 -1.72 3.61
CA HIS A 227 1.04 -1.23 4.17
C HIS A 227 1.27 -1.80 5.58
N VAL A 228 0.23 -1.84 6.41
CA VAL A 228 0.28 -2.49 7.73
C VAL A 228 0.74 -3.95 7.61
N ASN A 229 0.13 -4.73 6.70
CA ASN A 229 0.56 -6.11 6.47
C ASN A 229 2.02 -6.22 6.05
N ALA A 230 2.47 -5.37 5.13
CA ALA A 230 3.86 -5.35 4.69
C ALA A 230 4.82 -5.00 5.83
N SER A 231 4.46 -4.05 6.69
CA SER A 231 5.26 -3.67 7.87
C SER A 231 5.33 -4.81 8.89
N VAL A 232 4.23 -5.55 9.11
CA VAL A 232 4.24 -6.76 9.96
C VAL A 232 5.18 -7.82 9.38
N MET A 233 5.16 -8.06 8.07
CA MET A 233 6.08 -9.02 7.44
C MET A 233 7.54 -8.59 7.60
N THR A 234 7.81 -7.29 7.50
CA THR A 234 9.15 -6.72 7.76
C THR A 234 9.58 -6.95 9.21
N LEU A 235 8.70 -6.64 10.17
CA LEU A 235 8.95 -6.84 11.60
C LEU A 235 9.27 -8.31 11.93
N LEU A 236 8.57 -9.24 11.27
CA LEU A 236 8.79 -10.68 11.44
C LEU A 236 9.94 -11.23 10.59
N ASN A 237 10.71 -10.37 9.91
CA ASN A 237 11.81 -10.76 9.03
C ASN A 237 11.39 -11.83 7.99
N ILE A 238 10.18 -11.75 7.47
CA ILE A 238 9.70 -12.66 6.42
C ILE A 238 10.53 -12.44 5.15
N PRO A 239 11.13 -13.51 4.55
CA PRO A 239 11.91 -13.36 3.33
C PRO A 239 11.12 -12.69 2.20
N ASP A 240 11.78 -11.79 1.47
CA ASP A 240 11.17 -10.94 0.44
C ASP A 240 10.31 -11.71 -0.57
N LYS A 241 10.78 -12.89 -0.98
CA LYS A 241 10.06 -13.75 -1.92
C LYS A 241 8.69 -14.16 -1.40
N TYR A 242 8.62 -14.61 -0.15
CA TYR A 242 7.34 -15.02 0.47
C TYR A 242 6.42 -13.83 0.73
N ALA A 243 7.00 -12.70 1.17
CA ALA A 243 6.25 -11.48 1.35
C ALA A 243 5.66 -11.00 0.01
N GLN A 244 6.45 -11.03 -1.06
CA GLN A 244 6.02 -10.66 -2.41
C GLN A 244 4.89 -11.56 -2.92
N GLU A 245 5.01 -12.88 -2.77
CA GLU A 245 3.98 -13.86 -3.17
C GLU A 245 2.69 -13.63 -2.37
N ARG A 246 2.78 -13.52 -1.04
CA ARG A 246 1.64 -13.28 -0.15
C ARG A 246 0.91 -11.98 -0.49
N GLY A 247 1.65 -10.91 -0.73
CA GLY A 247 1.09 -9.62 -1.11
C GLY A 247 0.70 -9.53 -2.59
N GLY A 248 1.22 -10.38 -3.47
CA GLY A 248 1.01 -10.29 -4.93
C GLY A 248 1.66 -9.04 -5.52
N TRP A 249 2.82 -8.63 -5.03
CA TRP A 249 3.60 -7.54 -5.62
C TRP A 249 4.44 -8.06 -6.79
N LYS A 250 4.55 -7.24 -7.85
CA LYS A 250 5.31 -7.62 -9.05
C LYS A 250 6.82 -7.69 -8.84
N SER A 251 7.33 -6.92 -7.89
CA SER A 251 8.75 -6.90 -7.53
C SER A 251 8.95 -6.54 -6.07
N ASP A 252 10.05 -6.98 -5.49
CA ASP A 252 10.51 -6.61 -4.15
C ASP A 252 10.77 -5.11 -4.04
N HIS A 253 11.31 -4.47 -5.08
CA HIS A 253 11.50 -3.02 -5.12
C HIS A 253 10.20 -2.25 -4.88
N ILE A 254 9.09 -2.63 -5.54
CA ILE A 254 7.78 -2.00 -5.32
C ILE A 254 7.30 -2.25 -3.89
N MET A 255 7.49 -3.45 -3.37
CA MET A 255 7.15 -3.81 -2.01
C MET A 255 7.95 -2.94 -1.02
N LYS A 256 9.28 -2.94 -1.13
CA LYS A 256 10.18 -2.19 -0.24
C LYS A 256 9.97 -0.68 -0.33
N SER A 257 9.95 -0.12 -1.52
CA SER A 257 9.88 1.34 -1.71
C SER A 257 8.54 1.96 -1.34
N ARG A 258 7.44 1.20 -1.39
CA ARG A 258 6.09 1.74 -1.21
C ARG A 258 5.32 1.18 -0.02
N TYR A 259 5.61 -0.04 0.39
CA TYR A 259 4.77 -0.75 1.36
C TYR A 259 5.49 -1.09 2.66
N MET A 260 6.83 -1.18 2.67
CA MET A 260 7.57 -1.49 3.89
C MET A 260 7.83 -0.20 4.68
N GLN A 261 6.97 0.07 5.65
CA GLN A 261 7.17 1.15 6.64
C GLN A 261 7.29 0.50 8.00
N ALA A 262 8.32 0.90 8.76
CA ALA A 262 8.43 0.48 10.15
C ALA A 262 7.39 1.25 11.00
N PHE A 263 6.79 0.58 11.97
CA PHE A 263 5.99 1.25 12.98
C PHE A 263 6.90 2.17 13.83
N SER A 264 6.34 3.27 14.35
CA SER A 264 7.14 4.26 15.10
C SER A 264 7.84 3.67 16.33
N ALA A 265 7.20 2.73 17.02
CA ALA A 265 7.77 2.05 18.18
C ALA A 265 8.98 1.17 17.82
N GLU A 266 8.88 0.42 16.72
CA GLU A 266 9.99 -0.43 16.23
C GLU A 266 11.17 0.40 15.75
N ARG A 267 10.96 1.55 15.14
CA ARG A 267 12.04 2.47 14.77
C ARG A 267 12.80 2.92 16.02
N ALA A 268 12.08 3.37 17.05
CA ALA A 268 12.70 3.78 18.31
C ALA A 268 13.52 2.65 18.97
N MET A 269 13.02 1.40 18.89
CA MET A 269 13.77 0.24 19.39
C MET A 269 15.04 -0.01 18.58
N VAL A 270 14.97 0.05 17.26
CA VAL A 270 16.14 -0.13 16.39
C VAL A 270 17.17 0.98 16.63
N ASP A 271 16.72 2.23 16.71
CA ASP A 271 17.59 3.37 17.01
C ASP A 271 18.28 3.18 18.38
N ALA A 272 17.53 2.78 19.39
CA ALA A 272 18.09 2.49 20.71
C ALA A 272 19.11 1.32 20.68
N GLN A 273 18.88 0.27 19.89
CA GLN A 273 19.84 -0.82 19.71
C GLN A 273 21.13 -0.35 19.02
N ILE A 274 20.98 0.46 17.97
CA ILE A 274 22.14 1.04 17.27
C ILE A 274 22.93 1.94 18.21
N ASP A 275 22.27 2.82 18.95
CA ASP A 275 22.90 3.73 19.89
C ASP A 275 23.61 2.95 21.01
N SER A 276 22.98 1.92 21.57
CA SER A 276 23.61 1.04 22.56
C SER A 276 24.84 0.36 22.00
N TYR A 277 24.77 -0.21 20.81
CA TYR A 277 25.93 -0.85 20.17
C TYR A 277 27.07 0.14 19.94
N MET A 278 26.76 1.34 19.44
CA MET A 278 27.76 2.38 19.20
C MET A 278 28.41 2.86 20.50
N GLN A 279 27.62 3.11 21.54
CA GLN A 279 28.12 3.49 22.85
C GLN A 279 29.03 2.40 23.43
N ASP A 280 28.62 1.14 23.37
CA ASP A 280 29.40 0.02 23.85
C ASP A 280 30.71 -0.18 23.05
N THR A 281 30.66 0.04 21.75
CA THR A 281 31.83 -0.16 20.88
C THR A 281 32.82 0.97 20.98
N LEU A 282 32.36 2.21 21.09
CA LEU A 282 33.22 3.39 21.06
C LEU A 282 33.74 3.80 22.42
N PHE A 283 32.91 3.65 23.47
CA PHE A 283 33.22 4.25 24.78
C PHE A 283 33.49 3.25 25.89
N LYS A 284 33.02 2.00 25.82
CA LYS A 284 33.39 0.98 26.79
C LYS A 284 34.74 0.35 26.46
N ASN A 285 35.61 0.26 27.44
CA ASN A 285 36.87 -0.46 27.31
C ASN A 285 36.65 -2.00 27.32
N ALA A 286 37.67 -2.77 26.93
CA ALA A 286 37.56 -4.23 26.80
C ALA A 286 37.25 -4.93 28.16
N ALA A 287 37.66 -4.35 29.27
CA ALA A 287 37.39 -4.90 30.62
C ALA A 287 35.90 -4.69 30.99
N GLU A 288 35.36 -3.53 30.71
CA GLU A 288 33.95 -3.22 30.96
C GLU A 288 33.02 -4.10 30.11
N ARG A 289 33.34 -4.29 28.83
CA ARG A 289 32.55 -5.20 27.94
C ARG A 289 32.58 -6.64 28.47
N ARG A 290 33.71 -7.13 28.90
CA ARG A 290 33.83 -8.47 29.50
C ARG A 290 33.04 -8.61 30.81
N ARG A 291 32.99 -7.57 31.62
CA ARG A 291 32.20 -7.55 32.85
C ARG A 291 30.72 -7.56 32.57
N ASP A 292 30.25 -6.72 31.63
CA ASP A 292 28.86 -6.67 31.22
C ASP A 292 28.41 -8.01 30.63
N GLN A 293 29.24 -8.64 29.80
CA GLN A 293 28.94 -9.96 29.22
C GLN A 293 28.85 -11.04 30.33
N LYS A 294 29.73 -11.02 31.30
CA LYS A 294 29.64 -11.93 32.44
C LYS A 294 28.39 -11.70 33.28
N TYR A 295 28.00 -10.45 33.46
CA TYR A 295 26.76 -10.09 34.15
C TYR A 295 25.52 -10.60 33.41
N GLN A 296 25.43 -10.44 32.11
CA GLN A 296 24.30 -10.97 31.31
C GLN A 296 24.25 -12.51 31.40
N CYS A 297 25.36 -13.20 31.22
CA CYS A 297 25.41 -14.66 31.41
C CYS A 297 24.98 -15.09 32.82
N TRP A 298 25.32 -14.30 33.86
CA TRP A 298 24.91 -14.57 35.23
C TRP A 298 23.40 -14.41 35.42
N LEU A 299 22.80 -13.35 34.84
CA LEU A 299 21.34 -13.16 34.86
C LEU A 299 20.60 -14.32 34.17
N GLU A 300 21.09 -14.73 32.99
CA GLU A 300 20.52 -15.85 32.25
C GLU A 300 20.62 -17.18 33.00
N LEU A 301 21.79 -17.45 33.60
CA LEU A 301 22.04 -18.71 34.33
C LEU A 301 21.11 -18.87 35.52
N PHE A 302 20.77 -17.79 36.20
CA PHE A 302 19.93 -17.80 37.40
C PHE A 302 18.51 -17.32 37.16
N ASP A 303 18.10 -17.13 35.93
CA ASP A 303 16.77 -16.64 35.53
C ASP A 303 16.37 -15.34 36.29
N LEU A 304 17.32 -14.39 36.36
CA LEU A 304 17.17 -13.16 37.10
C LEU A 304 16.83 -11.98 36.15
N LYS A 305 16.07 -11.01 36.64
CA LYS A 305 15.83 -9.74 35.94
C LYS A 305 17.01 -8.77 36.19
N ASP A 306 17.27 -7.94 35.18
CA ASP A 306 18.22 -6.82 35.34
C ASP A 306 17.64 -5.77 36.29
N THR A 307 18.15 -5.71 37.50
CA THR A 307 17.76 -4.79 38.57
C THR A 307 18.97 -4.25 39.28
N ALA A 308 18.84 -3.06 39.86
CA ALA A 308 19.94 -2.46 40.66
C ALA A 308 20.40 -3.38 41.80
N GLU A 309 19.49 -4.17 42.38
CA GLU A 309 19.82 -5.15 43.41
C GLU A 309 20.69 -6.28 42.86
N ASN A 310 20.34 -6.83 41.70
CA ASN A 310 21.08 -7.91 41.05
C ASN A 310 22.45 -7.41 40.51
N GLN A 311 22.53 -6.17 40.02
CA GLN A 311 23.79 -5.54 39.67
C GLN A 311 24.72 -5.45 40.86
N ASN A 312 24.22 -5.00 42.00
CA ASN A 312 25.00 -4.92 43.23
C ASN A 312 25.44 -6.31 43.74
N LYS A 313 24.58 -7.32 43.69
CA LYS A 313 24.92 -8.70 44.02
C LYS A 313 26.06 -9.22 43.13
N PHE A 314 25.96 -9.06 41.83
CA PHE A 314 26.99 -9.49 40.88
C PHE A 314 28.34 -8.83 41.16
N LEU A 315 28.36 -7.52 41.47
CA LEU A 315 29.57 -6.77 41.78
C LEU A 315 30.27 -7.25 43.07
N GLN A 316 29.53 -7.92 43.95
CA GLN A 316 30.14 -8.53 45.16
C GLN A 316 30.79 -9.90 44.89
N PHE A 317 30.47 -10.54 43.75
CA PHE A 317 31.05 -11.82 43.32
C PHE A 317 32.17 -11.71 42.30
N CYS A 318 32.39 -10.52 41.71
CA CYS A 318 33.45 -10.23 40.76
C CYS A 318 34.54 -9.40 41.34
#